data_0bad4dd0b9e035b6e5aab4b894b308f5
#
_entry.id   0bad4dd0b9e035b6e5aab4b894b308f5
#
_cell.length_a   1.000
_cell.length_b   1.000
_cell.length_c   1.000
_cell.angle_alpha   90.00
_cell.angle_beta   90.00
_cell.angle_gamma   90.00
#
_symmetry.space_group_name_H-M   'P 1'
#
loop_
_entity.id
_entity.type
_entity.pdbx_description
1 polymer ?
#
loop_
_entity_poly.entity_id
_entity_poly.type
_entity_poly.pdbx_seq_one_letter_code
_entity_poly.pdbx_strand_id
1 'polypeptide(L)'
;MPELPDIAAYISALESRILGQPIQQIRLASPFLLRTAQPPLTEADGRKVRALRRIGKRIAIGVEGDLWLVLHLMIAGRLHWRAAVSKLAGRQSLAAFDFPTGSLVLTEAGAKHRASLHVLRGERALESVDPGGIEVFTSTFEAFREALTAENRTLKRALTDPRILSGIGNAYSDEILHAARLSPIALTQKLKPDEWERLFAATRDTLKQWIDRLRAEAEAGFPEKVTAFREGMAVHGRYGKPCPRCGERIQRIRYADNETNYCARCQTGGRVLADRGLSRLLGSDWPRTLDELEALRRR
;
A
#
# COMPACT_ATOMS: atom_id res chain seq x y z
N MET A 1 2.52 4.62 2.94
CA MET A 1 1.07 4.32 2.90
C MET A 1 0.91 2.82 3.05
N PRO A 2 0.03 2.33 3.93
CA PRO A 2 -0.31 0.91 3.95
C PRO A 2 -0.81 0.43 2.59
N GLU A 3 -0.29 -0.72 2.12
CA GLU A 3 -0.64 -1.32 0.84
C GLU A 3 -1.37 -2.66 1.07
N LEU A 4 -1.70 -3.39 0.04
CA LEU A 4 -2.50 -4.62 0.10
C LEU A 4 -2.04 -5.59 1.21
N PRO A 5 -0.75 -5.97 1.35
CA PRO A 5 -0.33 -6.87 2.40
C PRO A 5 -0.53 -6.30 3.83
N ASP A 6 -0.33 -4.99 4.00
CA ASP A 6 -0.55 -4.32 5.28
C ASP A 6 -2.03 -4.31 5.67
N ILE A 7 -2.90 -4.02 4.69
CA ILE A 7 -4.35 -4.02 4.89
C ILE A 7 -4.84 -5.43 5.21
N ALA A 8 -4.32 -6.45 4.53
CA ALA A 8 -4.64 -7.85 4.82
C ALA A 8 -4.26 -8.25 6.25
N ALA A 9 -3.10 -7.81 6.75
CA ALA A 9 -2.67 -8.04 8.13
C ALA A 9 -3.57 -7.32 9.15
N TYR A 10 -3.95 -6.07 8.87
CA TYR A 10 -4.92 -5.37 9.72
C TYR A 10 -6.27 -6.09 9.77
N ILE A 11 -6.81 -6.52 8.63
CA ILE A 11 -8.08 -7.25 8.58
C ILE A 11 -7.98 -8.54 9.37
N SER A 12 -6.95 -9.34 9.17
CA SER A 12 -6.73 -10.59 9.93
C SER A 12 -6.68 -10.34 11.44
N ALA A 13 -5.93 -9.30 11.88
CA ALA A 13 -5.86 -8.93 13.29
C ALA A 13 -7.19 -8.40 13.85
N LEU A 14 -8.01 -7.74 13.02
CA LEU A 14 -9.32 -7.24 13.42
C LEU A 14 -10.36 -8.35 13.48
N GLU A 15 -10.35 -9.33 12.57
CA GLU A 15 -11.29 -10.43 12.56
C GLU A 15 -11.39 -11.13 13.91
N SER A 16 -10.26 -11.46 14.52
CA SER A 16 -10.22 -12.11 15.83
C SER A 16 -10.67 -11.23 17.00
N ARG A 17 -10.74 -9.91 16.82
CA ARG A 17 -11.01 -8.95 17.90
C ARG A 17 -12.41 -8.35 17.84
N ILE A 18 -12.90 -8.05 16.63
CA ILE A 18 -14.14 -7.27 16.49
C ILE A 18 -15.25 -7.98 15.72
N LEU A 19 -14.97 -9.08 14.99
CA LEU A 19 -16.02 -9.79 14.28
C LEU A 19 -17.05 -10.37 15.28
N GLY A 20 -18.33 -10.10 15.05
CA GLY A 20 -19.42 -10.46 15.94
C GLY A 20 -19.58 -9.55 17.17
N GLN A 21 -18.65 -8.65 17.45
CA GLN A 21 -18.71 -7.72 18.57
C GLN A 21 -19.55 -6.49 18.23
N PRO A 22 -20.33 -5.94 19.19
CA PRO A 22 -21.01 -4.66 19.01
C PRO A 22 -20.01 -3.49 19.09
N ILE A 23 -20.17 -2.49 18.24
CA ILE A 23 -19.51 -1.21 18.41
C ILE A 23 -20.22 -0.48 19.54
N GLN A 24 -19.57 -0.29 20.68
CA GLN A 24 -20.17 0.42 21.82
C GLN A 24 -20.32 1.90 21.52
N GLN A 25 -19.28 2.50 20.97
CA GLN A 25 -19.26 3.91 20.58
C GLN A 25 -18.15 4.19 19.59
N ILE A 26 -18.38 5.14 18.68
CA ILE A 26 -17.33 5.71 17.84
C ILE A 26 -17.07 7.16 18.27
N ARG A 27 -15.85 7.42 18.74
CA ARG A 27 -15.43 8.74 19.21
C ARG A 27 -14.52 9.40 18.19
N LEU A 28 -14.86 10.59 17.74
CA LEU A 28 -14.06 11.39 16.81
C LEU A 28 -13.30 12.48 17.58
N ALA A 29 -11.98 12.52 17.46
CA ALA A 29 -11.15 13.63 17.90
C ALA A 29 -10.98 14.69 16.79
N SER A 30 -11.12 14.28 15.52
CA SER A 30 -11.05 15.17 14.37
C SER A 30 -12.30 15.00 13.49
N PRO A 31 -13.17 16.02 13.39
CA PRO A 31 -14.36 15.93 12.52
C PRO A 31 -13.98 15.82 11.03
N PHE A 32 -12.81 16.30 10.65
CA PHE A 32 -12.32 16.20 9.26
C PHE A 32 -12.00 14.78 8.80
N LEU A 33 -11.93 13.81 9.72
CA LEU A 33 -11.79 12.40 9.38
C LEU A 33 -13.03 11.89 8.62
N LEU A 34 -14.22 12.27 9.06
CA LEU A 34 -15.50 11.85 8.49
C LEU A 34 -15.77 12.59 7.18
N ARG A 35 -16.05 11.82 6.12
CA ARG A 35 -16.28 12.35 4.75
C ARG A 35 -17.72 12.25 4.29
N THR A 36 -18.58 11.65 5.07
CA THR A 36 -20.03 11.51 4.79
C THR A 36 -20.85 12.10 5.91
N ALA A 37 -21.93 12.81 5.57
CA ALA A 37 -22.87 13.32 6.56
C ALA A 37 -24.04 12.34 6.78
N GLN A 38 -24.35 11.55 5.76
CA GLN A 38 -25.41 10.54 5.76
C GLN A 38 -24.88 9.22 5.21
N PRO A 39 -25.17 8.09 5.87
CA PRO A 39 -25.80 7.94 7.19
C PRO A 39 -24.95 8.58 8.31
N PRO A 40 -25.58 9.02 9.43
CA PRO A 40 -24.82 9.53 10.57
C PRO A 40 -23.96 8.44 11.21
N LEU A 41 -22.77 8.80 11.69
CA LEU A 41 -21.82 7.87 12.28
C LEU A 41 -22.39 7.12 13.50
N THR A 42 -23.22 7.79 14.27
CA THR A 42 -23.89 7.23 15.46
C THR A 42 -24.86 6.09 15.18
N GLU A 43 -25.27 5.90 13.92
CA GLU A 43 -26.05 4.72 13.56
C GLU A 43 -25.27 3.40 13.72
N ALA A 44 -23.95 3.45 13.77
CA ALA A 44 -23.11 2.26 13.98
C ALA A 44 -23.06 1.86 15.46
N ASP A 45 -23.41 2.75 16.39
CA ASP A 45 -23.34 2.48 17.81
C ASP A 45 -24.35 1.37 18.20
N GLY A 46 -23.92 0.42 19.00
CA GLY A 46 -24.66 -0.78 19.40
C GLY A 46 -24.73 -1.90 18.33
N ARG A 47 -24.36 -1.64 17.08
CA ARG A 47 -24.44 -2.64 16.00
C ARG A 47 -23.26 -3.59 16.01
N LYS A 48 -23.51 -4.87 15.74
CA LYS A 48 -22.47 -5.90 15.67
C LYS A 48 -21.75 -5.85 14.32
N VAL A 49 -20.44 -6.02 14.36
CA VAL A 49 -19.62 -6.21 13.16
C VAL A 49 -19.95 -7.55 12.50
N ARG A 50 -20.29 -7.53 11.23
CA ARG A 50 -20.71 -8.73 10.44
C ARG A 50 -19.67 -9.12 9.41
N ALA A 51 -18.89 -8.18 8.92
CA ALA A 51 -17.90 -8.45 7.88
C ALA A 51 -16.72 -7.49 7.95
N LEU A 52 -15.58 -7.96 7.49
CA LEU A 52 -14.40 -7.15 7.24
C LEU A 52 -13.96 -7.40 5.80
N ARG A 53 -13.79 -6.33 5.02
CA ARG A 53 -13.39 -6.43 3.62
C ARG A 53 -12.27 -5.44 3.28
N ARG A 54 -11.45 -5.81 2.34
CA ARG A 54 -10.50 -4.89 1.71
C ARG A 54 -11.10 -4.30 0.44
N ILE A 55 -10.97 -3.00 0.26
CA ILE A 55 -11.32 -2.29 -0.98
C ILE A 55 -10.09 -1.46 -1.38
N GLY A 56 -9.31 -1.94 -2.34
CA GLY A 56 -8.04 -1.32 -2.66
C GLY A 56 -7.10 -1.30 -1.45
N LYS A 57 -6.78 -0.09 -0.94
CA LYS A 57 -5.98 0.15 0.27
C LYS A 57 -6.84 0.61 1.46
N ARG A 58 -8.11 0.25 1.48
CA ARG A 58 -9.08 0.59 2.51
C ARG A 58 -9.52 -0.63 3.28
N ILE A 59 -9.95 -0.41 4.52
CA ILE A 59 -10.60 -1.40 5.38
C ILE A 59 -12.08 -1.01 5.47
N ALA A 60 -12.97 -1.90 5.04
CA ALA A 60 -14.39 -1.76 5.16
C ALA A 60 -14.90 -2.67 6.29
N ILE A 61 -15.52 -2.08 7.30
CA ILE A 61 -16.13 -2.75 8.45
C ILE A 61 -17.64 -2.73 8.22
N GLY A 62 -18.22 -3.87 7.90
CA GLY A 62 -19.66 -4.03 7.74
C GLY A 62 -20.31 -4.33 9.09
N VAL A 63 -21.36 -3.60 9.44
CA VAL A 63 -22.14 -3.80 10.67
C VAL A 63 -23.59 -4.12 10.35
N GLU A 64 -24.36 -4.54 11.35
CA GLU A 64 -25.79 -4.80 11.22
C GLU A 64 -26.53 -3.62 10.59
N GLY A 65 -27.63 -3.92 9.88
CA GLY A 65 -28.43 -2.89 9.20
C GLY A 65 -27.81 -2.38 7.90
N ASP A 66 -26.98 -3.21 7.27
CA ASP A 66 -26.34 -2.94 5.98
C ASP A 66 -25.52 -1.63 5.95
N LEU A 67 -24.85 -1.34 7.07
CA LEU A 67 -24.02 -0.15 7.23
C LEU A 67 -22.54 -0.53 7.13
N TRP A 68 -21.76 0.31 6.44
CA TRP A 68 -20.34 0.11 6.21
C TRP A 68 -19.53 1.31 6.68
N LEU A 69 -18.50 1.05 7.48
CA LEU A 69 -17.50 2.01 7.91
C LEU A 69 -16.22 1.77 7.09
N VAL A 70 -15.87 2.69 6.20
CA VAL A 70 -14.74 2.51 5.29
C VAL A 70 -13.60 3.45 5.66
N LEU A 71 -12.51 2.87 6.15
CA LEU A 71 -11.29 3.55 6.57
C LEU A 71 -10.24 3.56 5.47
N HIS A 72 -9.70 4.73 5.15
CA HIS A 72 -8.51 4.90 4.33
C HIS A 72 -7.40 5.54 5.16
N LEU A 73 -6.34 4.79 5.41
CA LEU A 73 -5.25 5.21 6.30
C LEU A 73 -4.30 6.22 5.66
N MET A 74 -4.33 6.37 4.35
CA MET A 74 -3.43 7.23 3.58
C MET A 74 -1.95 6.93 3.88
N ILE A 75 -1.08 7.94 3.90
CA ILE A 75 0.38 7.74 4.06
C ILE A 75 0.75 7.44 5.51
N ALA A 76 0.23 8.22 6.44
CA ALA A 76 0.68 8.26 7.83
C ALA A 76 -0.33 7.70 8.84
N GLY A 77 -1.54 7.35 8.40
CA GLY A 77 -2.56 6.74 9.25
C GLY A 77 -2.14 5.35 9.73
N ARG A 78 -2.40 5.07 11.01
CA ARG A 78 -2.12 3.80 11.67
C ARG A 78 -3.27 3.41 12.57
N LEU A 79 -3.51 2.10 12.66
CA LEU A 79 -4.44 1.52 13.61
C LEU A 79 -3.66 0.94 14.79
N HIS A 80 -4.23 1.09 15.96
CA HIS A 80 -3.69 0.57 17.21
C HIS A 80 -4.80 -0.13 17.98
N TRP A 81 -4.49 -1.27 18.62
CA TRP A 81 -5.42 -1.94 19.51
C TRP A 81 -5.06 -1.63 20.98
N ARG A 82 -6.04 -1.26 21.76
CA ARG A 82 -5.91 -1.00 23.20
C ARG A 82 -6.89 -1.87 23.98
N ALA A 83 -6.41 -2.52 25.02
CA ALA A 83 -7.19 -3.46 25.84
C ALA A 83 -8.34 -2.83 26.64
N ALA A 84 -8.37 -1.52 26.77
CA ALA A 84 -9.43 -0.77 27.44
C ALA A 84 -9.78 0.49 26.66
N VAL A 85 -10.89 1.13 27.00
CA VAL A 85 -11.29 2.42 26.43
C VAL A 85 -10.16 3.42 26.59
N SER A 86 -9.55 3.79 25.50
CA SER A 86 -8.39 4.69 25.47
C SER A 86 -8.81 6.14 25.36
N LYS A 87 -8.18 7.03 26.13
CA LYS A 87 -8.34 8.47 25.90
C LYS A 87 -7.76 8.82 24.52
N LEU A 88 -8.52 9.59 23.74
CA LEU A 88 -8.01 10.19 22.50
C LEU A 88 -7.14 11.39 22.89
N ALA A 89 -5.87 11.14 23.20
CA ALA A 89 -4.93 12.15 23.63
C ALA A 89 -3.96 12.53 22.51
N GLY A 90 -3.64 13.82 22.42
CA GLY A 90 -2.66 14.36 21.48
C GLY A 90 -3.23 14.61 20.06
N ARG A 91 -2.49 15.42 19.30
CA ARG A 91 -2.89 15.88 17.95
C ARG A 91 -2.94 14.78 16.90
N GLN A 92 -2.31 13.63 17.17
CA GLN A 92 -2.25 12.50 16.21
C GLN A 92 -3.48 11.58 16.29
N SER A 93 -4.23 11.59 17.41
CA SER A 93 -5.43 10.77 17.55
C SER A 93 -6.57 11.34 16.73
N LEU A 94 -7.15 10.54 15.84
CA LEU A 94 -8.24 10.97 14.94
C LEU A 94 -9.60 10.40 15.37
N ALA A 95 -9.63 9.12 15.77
CA ALA A 95 -10.84 8.43 16.20
C ALA A 95 -10.51 7.20 17.05
N ALA A 96 -11.51 6.75 17.84
CA ALA A 96 -11.52 5.44 18.44
C ALA A 96 -12.87 4.75 18.22
N PHE A 97 -12.80 3.45 17.97
CA PHE A 97 -13.95 2.56 17.87
C PHE A 97 -13.89 1.65 19.09
N ASP A 98 -14.82 1.83 20.01
CA ASP A 98 -14.84 1.11 21.28
C ASP A 98 -15.69 -0.15 21.17
N PHE A 99 -15.13 -1.26 21.63
CA PHE A 99 -15.74 -2.58 21.68
C PHE A 99 -15.70 -3.14 23.12
N PRO A 100 -16.47 -4.14 23.48
CA PRO A 100 -16.37 -4.80 24.80
C PRO A 100 -14.97 -5.32 25.12
N THR A 101 -14.21 -5.69 24.10
CA THR A 101 -12.87 -6.31 24.21
C THR A 101 -11.71 -5.29 24.13
N GLY A 102 -12.01 -4.02 23.86
CA GLY A 102 -10.99 -2.97 23.73
C GLY A 102 -11.36 -1.89 22.73
N SER A 103 -10.39 -1.06 22.38
CA SER A 103 -10.58 0.07 21.46
C SER A 103 -9.65 -0.01 20.27
N LEU A 104 -10.19 0.14 19.07
CA LEU A 104 -9.40 0.37 17.84
C LEU A 104 -9.19 1.87 17.68
N VAL A 105 -7.95 2.31 17.85
CA VAL A 105 -7.58 3.74 17.77
C VAL A 105 -6.94 4.02 16.42
N LEU A 106 -7.46 5.02 15.71
CA LEU A 106 -6.85 5.57 14.49
C LEU A 106 -6.01 6.79 14.84
N THR A 107 -4.75 6.75 14.45
CA THR A 107 -3.82 7.88 14.56
C THR A 107 -3.26 8.26 13.19
N GLU A 108 -2.84 9.51 13.01
CA GLU A 108 -2.09 9.94 11.83
C GLU A 108 -0.97 10.88 12.24
N ALA A 109 0.26 10.53 11.88
CA ALA A 109 1.44 11.35 12.14
C ALA A 109 1.52 12.52 11.16
N GLY A 110 2.11 13.64 11.62
CA GLY A 110 2.33 14.83 10.80
C GLY A 110 1.20 15.86 10.90
N ALA A 111 1.40 17.01 10.24
CA ALA A 111 0.48 18.14 10.32
C ALA A 111 -0.69 18.06 9.31
N LYS A 112 -0.51 17.31 8.21
CA LYS A 112 -1.53 17.17 7.16
C LYS A 112 -2.26 15.85 7.35
N HIS A 113 -3.42 15.88 8.01
CA HIS A 113 -4.27 14.71 8.18
C HIS A 113 -5.05 14.44 6.89
N ARG A 114 -4.81 13.28 6.28
CA ARG A 114 -5.44 12.84 5.01
C ARG A 114 -6.25 11.57 5.17
N ALA A 115 -6.12 10.87 6.30
CA ALA A 115 -6.95 9.71 6.59
C ALA A 115 -8.44 10.06 6.47
N SER A 116 -9.25 9.09 6.08
CA SER A 116 -10.68 9.31 5.90
C SER A 116 -11.50 8.13 6.41
N LEU A 117 -12.69 8.46 6.89
CA LEU A 117 -13.75 7.54 7.28
C LEU A 117 -15.00 7.89 6.48
N HIS A 118 -15.58 6.91 5.80
CA HIS A 118 -16.88 7.03 5.15
C HIS A 118 -17.86 6.09 5.85
N VAL A 119 -19.09 6.58 6.06
CA VAL A 119 -20.22 5.77 6.48
C VAL A 119 -21.11 5.60 5.26
N LEU A 120 -21.36 4.37 4.86
CA LEU A 120 -22.10 4.03 3.63
C LEU A 120 -23.21 3.06 3.98
N ARG A 121 -24.35 3.17 3.28
CA ARG A 121 -25.47 2.24 3.41
C ARG A 121 -25.59 1.39 2.17
N GLY A 122 -25.62 0.08 2.38
CA GLY A 122 -25.71 -0.88 1.29
C GLY A 122 -24.35 -1.29 0.75
N GLU A 123 -24.22 -2.56 0.41
CA GLU A 123 -22.99 -3.10 -0.17
C GLU A 123 -22.64 -2.42 -1.49
N ARG A 124 -23.64 -2.08 -2.31
CA ARG A 124 -23.45 -1.37 -3.58
C ARG A 124 -22.81 0.01 -3.41
N ALA A 125 -23.04 0.67 -2.27
CA ALA A 125 -22.42 1.97 -1.99
C ALA A 125 -20.89 1.90 -1.85
N LEU A 126 -20.33 0.72 -1.60
CA LEU A 126 -18.87 0.50 -1.57
C LEU A 126 -18.19 0.80 -2.90
N GLU A 127 -18.92 0.68 -4.02
CA GLU A 127 -18.42 1.03 -5.36
C GLU A 127 -17.99 2.51 -5.44
N SER A 128 -18.64 3.39 -4.68
CA SER A 128 -18.31 4.83 -4.66
C SER A 128 -16.93 5.14 -4.09
N VAL A 129 -16.36 4.22 -3.33
CA VAL A 129 -15.04 4.36 -2.70
C VAL A 129 -14.01 3.40 -3.29
N ASP A 130 -14.41 2.54 -4.23
CA ASP A 130 -13.51 1.66 -4.96
C ASP A 130 -12.92 2.40 -6.17
N PRO A 131 -11.59 2.47 -6.30
CA PRO A 131 -10.96 3.04 -7.50
C PRO A 131 -11.21 2.26 -8.79
N GLY A 132 -11.68 1.00 -8.71
CA GLY A 132 -12.05 0.16 -9.84
C GLY A 132 -10.90 -0.64 -10.47
N GLY A 133 -9.74 -0.67 -9.86
CA GLY A 133 -8.63 -1.51 -10.34
C GLY A 133 -8.89 -3.00 -10.10
N ILE A 134 -8.41 -3.84 -11.03
CA ILE A 134 -8.61 -5.29 -10.93
C ILE A 134 -7.90 -5.91 -9.72
N GLU A 135 -8.49 -6.96 -9.18
CA GLU A 135 -7.92 -7.74 -8.08
C GLU A 135 -6.93 -8.77 -8.61
N VAL A 136 -5.65 -8.63 -8.24
CA VAL A 136 -4.54 -9.45 -8.77
C VAL A 136 -4.76 -10.95 -8.56
N PHE A 137 -5.34 -11.35 -7.43
CA PHE A 137 -5.47 -12.77 -7.07
C PHE A 137 -6.63 -13.49 -7.77
N THR A 138 -7.63 -12.75 -8.22
CA THR A 138 -8.81 -13.29 -8.91
C THR A 138 -8.81 -13.03 -10.41
N SER A 139 -7.94 -12.11 -10.89
CA SER A 139 -7.82 -11.81 -12.32
C SER A 139 -7.08 -12.92 -13.09
N THR A 140 -7.47 -13.11 -14.35
CA THR A 140 -6.70 -13.93 -15.29
C THR A 140 -5.47 -13.18 -15.78
N PHE A 141 -4.56 -13.89 -16.42
CA PHE A 141 -3.38 -13.30 -17.08
C PHE A 141 -3.79 -12.31 -18.18
N GLU A 142 -4.79 -12.65 -18.96
CA GLU A 142 -5.31 -11.83 -20.05
C GLU A 142 -5.89 -10.51 -19.52
N ALA A 143 -6.74 -10.58 -18.49
CA ALA A 143 -7.32 -9.38 -17.85
C ALA A 143 -6.24 -8.49 -17.23
N PHE A 144 -5.22 -9.09 -16.59
CA PHE A 144 -4.08 -8.36 -16.05
C PHE A 144 -3.31 -7.61 -17.14
N ARG A 145 -2.99 -8.29 -18.24
CA ARG A 145 -2.28 -7.70 -19.38
C ARG A 145 -3.12 -6.61 -20.05
N GLU A 146 -4.40 -6.85 -20.29
CA GLU A 146 -5.33 -5.88 -20.88
C GLU A 146 -5.38 -4.60 -20.05
N ALA A 147 -5.61 -4.72 -18.74
CA ALA A 147 -5.67 -3.57 -17.84
C ALA A 147 -4.39 -2.73 -17.86
N LEU A 148 -3.20 -3.37 -17.87
CA LEU A 148 -1.92 -2.66 -17.89
C LEU A 148 -1.56 -2.08 -19.26
N THR A 149 -2.11 -2.60 -20.36
CA THR A 149 -1.81 -2.14 -21.73
C THR A 149 -2.85 -1.18 -22.29
N ALA A 150 -3.97 -0.96 -21.59
CA ALA A 150 -5.01 -0.01 -22.00
C ALA A 150 -4.42 1.38 -22.29
N GLU A 151 -3.42 1.80 -21.54
CA GLU A 151 -2.62 2.98 -21.82
C GLU A 151 -1.12 2.66 -21.80
N ASN A 152 -0.36 3.28 -22.71
CA ASN A 152 1.11 3.10 -22.74
C ASN A 152 1.77 3.93 -21.63
N ARG A 153 2.07 3.30 -20.52
CA ARG A 153 2.69 3.90 -19.32
C ARG A 153 3.96 3.16 -18.92
N THR A 154 4.77 3.76 -18.05
CA THR A 154 5.85 3.02 -17.40
C THR A 154 5.27 1.99 -16.45
N LEU A 155 5.93 0.82 -16.32
CA LEU A 155 5.48 -0.27 -15.44
C LEU A 155 5.26 0.21 -14.01
N LYS A 156 6.18 1.03 -13.48
CA LYS A 156 6.02 1.59 -12.13
C LYS A 156 4.72 2.38 -11.99
N ARG A 157 4.37 3.22 -12.96
CA ARG A 157 3.13 4.01 -12.93
C ARG A 157 1.88 3.14 -13.09
N ALA A 158 1.93 2.16 -13.99
CA ALA A 158 0.81 1.25 -14.21
C ALA A 158 0.52 0.40 -12.97
N LEU A 159 1.56 -0.18 -12.35
CA LEU A 159 1.41 -0.99 -11.13
C LEU A 159 0.88 -0.19 -9.93
N THR A 160 1.18 1.10 -9.84
CA THR A 160 0.79 1.93 -8.69
C THR A 160 -0.53 2.67 -8.86
N ASP A 161 -1.12 2.68 -10.07
CA ASP A 161 -2.42 3.31 -10.32
C ASP A 161 -3.54 2.43 -9.75
N PRO A 162 -4.28 2.89 -8.73
CA PRO A 162 -5.33 2.10 -8.10
C PRO A 162 -6.55 1.85 -9.01
N ARG A 163 -6.64 2.53 -10.16
CA ARG A 163 -7.68 2.29 -11.17
C ARG A 163 -7.31 1.14 -12.12
N ILE A 164 -6.04 0.74 -12.13
CA ILE A 164 -5.53 -0.38 -12.95
C ILE A 164 -5.39 -1.63 -12.08
N LEU A 165 -4.66 -1.54 -10.97
CA LEU A 165 -4.43 -2.65 -10.05
C LEU A 165 -4.79 -2.27 -8.62
N SER A 166 -5.61 -3.10 -8.00
CA SER A 166 -6.08 -2.91 -6.63
C SER A 166 -4.95 -3.16 -5.61
N GLY A 167 -4.75 -2.20 -4.71
CA GLY A 167 -3.95 -2.39 -3.50
C GLY A 167 -2.43 -2.24 -3.62
N ILE A 168 -1.84 -2.18 -4.81
CA ILE A 168 -0.40 -2.01 -5.01
C ILE A 168 -0.01 -0.54 -4.90
N GLY A 169 1.12 -0.26 -4.22
CA GLY A 169 1.66 1.09 -4.08
C GLY A 169 3.16 1.15 -4.36
N ASN A 170 3.80 2.16 -3.77
CA ASN A 170 5.19 2.46 -4.08
C ASN A 170 6.16 1.35 -3.65
N ALA A 171 5.94 0.75 -2.46
CA ALA A 171 6.85 -0.25 -1.93
C ALA A 171 6.76 -1.56 -2.70
N TYR A 172 5.55 -2.13 -2.79
CA TYR A 172 5.42 -3.44 -3.42
C TYR A 172 5.60 -3.40 -4.94
N SER A 173 5.38 -2.28 -5.61
CA SER A 173 5.73 -2.16 -7.03
C SER A 173 7.25 -2.20 -7.28
N ASP A 174 8.08 -1.68 -6.37
CA ASP A 174 9.54 -1.82 -6.46
C ASP A 174 9.95 -3.29 -6.32
N GLU A 175 9.40 -3.99 -5.32
CA GLU A 175 9.67 -5.41 -5.04
C GLU A 175 9.24 -6.31 -6.20
N ILE A 176 8.03 -6.08 -6.73
CA ILE A 176 7.47 -6.81 -7.88
C ILE A 176 8.39 -6.65 -9.11
N LEU A 177 8.78 -5.43 -9.43
CA LEU A 177 9.64 -5.15 -10.57
C LEU A 177 11.04 -5.74 -10.41
N HIS A 178 11.58 -5.77 -9.19
CA HIS A 178 12.83 -6.46 -8.89
C HIS A 178 12.68 -7.98 -9.05
N ALA A 179 11.60 -8.57 -8.54
CA ALA A 179 11.32 -10.00 -8.68
C ALA A 179 11.18 -10.41 -10.15
N ALA A 180 10.45 -9.61 -10.94
CA ALA A 180 10.25 -9.80 -12.37
C ALA A 180 11.50 -9.51 -13.24
N ARG A 181 12.54 -8.87 -12.66
CA ARG A 181 13.72 -8.37 -13.38
C ARG A 181 13.37 -7.40 -14.51
N LEU A 182 12.43 -6.52 -14.25
CA LEU A 182 11.94 -5.53 -15.21
C LEU A 182 12.29 -4.11 -14.77
N SER A 183 12.64 -3.28 -15.74
CA SER A 183 12.91 -1.86 -15.50
C SER A 183 11.65 -1.13 -15.05
N PRO A 184 11.70 -0.29 -13.99
CA PRO A 184 10.55 0.51 -13.56
C PRO A 184 10.05 1.49 -14.61
N ILE A 185 10.91 1.88 -15.57
CA ILE A 185 10.58 2.79 -16.65
C ILE A 185 10.25 2.08 -17.98
N ALA A 186 10.28 0.73 -18.03
CA ALA A 186 9.83 0.00 -19.21
C ALA A 186 8.36 0.34 -19.50
N LEU A 187 8.03 0.49 -20.77
CA LEU A 187 6.68 0.84 -21.21
C LEU A 187 5.81 -0.41 -21.31
N THR A 188 4.57 -0.32 -20.83
CA THR A 188 3.64 -1.45 -20.80
C THR A 188 3.43 -2.08 -22.17
N GLN A 189 3.26 -1.29 -23.21
CA GLN A 189 3.05 -1.79 -24.58
C GLN A 189 4.33 -2.28 -25.30
N LYS A 190 5.49 -2.25 -24.62
CA LYS A 190 6.79 -2.68 -25.20
C LYS A 190 7.32 -3.96 -24.58
N LEU A 191 6.59 -4.57 -23.63
CA LEU A 191 7.00 -5.83 -23.02
C LEU A 191 6.84 -7.00 -23.98
N LYS A 192 7.79 -7.91 -23.91
CA LYS A 192 7.76 -9.19 -24.62
C LYS A 192 6.81 -10.18 -23.91
N PRO A 193 6.35 -11.24 -24.60
CA PRO A 193 5.47 -12.24 -23.99
C PRO A 193 6.02 -12.84 -22.70
N ASP A 194 7.30 -13.25 -22.69
CA ASP A 194 7.97 -13.81 -21.50
C ASP A 194 8.12 -12.81 -20.36
N GLU A 195 8.23 -11.51 -20.66
CA GLU A 195 8.27 -10.45 -19.66
C GLU A 195 6.91 -10.24 -19.00
N TRP A 196 5.81 -10.41 -19.75
CA TRP A 196 4.44 -10.37 -19.22
C TRP A 196 4.18 -11.52 -18.26
N GLU A 197 4.57 -12.74 -18.61
CA GLU A 197 4.43 -13.92 -17.76
C GLU A 197 5.19 -13.73 -16.44
N ARG A 198 6.46 -13.27 -16.54
CA ARG A 198 7.26 -12.97 -15.34
C ARG A 198 6.65 -11.87 -14.48
N LEU A 199 6.11 -10.81 -15.08
CA LEU A 199 5.48 -9.72 -14.35
C LEU A 199 4.24 -10.20 -13.59
N PHE A 200 3.37 -10.96 -14.25
CA PHE A 200 2.17 -11.51 -13.64
C PHE A 200 2.50 -12.46 -12.48
N ALA A 201 3.39 -13.43 -12.70
CA ALA A 201 3.84 -14.34 -11.65
C ALA A 201 4.47 -13.58 -10.48
N ALA A 202 5.44 -12.70 -10.75
CA ALA A 202 6.11 -11.91 -9.71
C ALA A 202 5.12 -11.02 -8.93
N THR A 203 4.08 -10.49 -9.57
CA THR A 203 3.07 -9.69 -8.89
C THR A 203 2.31 -10.53 -7.85
N ARG A 204 1.84 -11.70 -8.23
CA ARG A 204 1.10 -12.61 -7.35
C ARG A 204 1.99 -13.16 -6.23
N ASP A 205 3.17 -13.66 -6.58
CA ASP A 205 4.08 -14.31 -5.63
C ASP A 205 4.60 -13.34 -4.58
N THR A 206 5.03 -12.14 -5.01
CA THR A 206 5.51 -11.11 -4.09
C THR A 206 4.40 -10.68 -3.13
N LEU A 207 3.21 -10.39 -3.62
CA LEU A 207 2.10 -9.97 -2.77
C LEU A 207 1.67 -11.10 -1.82
N LYS A 208 1.57 -12.35 -2.33
CA LYS A 208 1.21 -13.51 -1.51
C LYS A 208 2.22 -13.73 -0.39
N GLN A 209 3.50 -13.76 -0.70
CA GLN A 209 4.58 -13.94 0.28
C GLN A 209 4.50 -12.89 1.40
N TRP A 210 4.28 -11.62 1.05
CA TRP A 210 4.18 -10.57 2.04
C TRP A 210 2.87 -10.60 2.83
N ILE A 211 1.75 -11.00 2.21
CA ILE A 211 0.48 -11.22 2.92
C ILE A 211 0.65 -12.31 3.97
N ASP A 212 1.17 -13.47 3.57
CA ASP A 212 1.33 -14.63 4.46
C ASP A 212 2.25 -14.27 5.63
N ARG A 213 3.38 -13.62 5.36
CA ARG A 213 4.31 -13.15 6.38
C ARG A 213 3.65 -12.18 7.36
N LEU A 214 2.98 -11.13 6.86
CA LEU A 214 2.41 -10.11 7.72
C LEU A 214 1.18 -10.60 8.49
N ARG A 215 0.44 -11.57 7.96
CA ARG A 215 -0.62 -12.26 8.70
C ARG A 215 -0.05 -13.08 9.84
N ALA A 216 1.00 -13.84 9.61
CA ALA A 216 1.67 -14.58 10.66
C ALA A 216 2.23 -13.66 11.76
N GLU A 217 2.82 -12.51 11.40
CA GLU A 217 3.24 -11.49 12.37
C GLU A 217 2.03 -10.93 13.15
N ALA A 218 0.86 -10.76 12.51
CA ALA A 218 -0.36 -10.25 13.12
C ALA A 218 -1.06 -11.26 14.07
N GLU A 219 -0.81 -12.55 13.93
CA GLU A 219 -1.25 -13.59 14.87
C GLU A 219 -0.55 -13.46 16.23
N ALA A 220 0.75 -13.08 16.23
CA ALA A 220 1.51 -12.84 17.45
C ALA A 220 1.13 -11.55 18.18
N GLY A 221 0.47 -10.59 17.49
CA GLY A 221 0.02 -9.34 18.07
C GLY A 221 -0.57 -8.39 17.04
N PHE A 222 -1.28 -7.35 17.51
CA PHE A 222 -1.82 -6.34 16.61
C PHE A 222 -0.68 -5.60 15.87
N PRO A 223 -0.79 -5.35 14.54
CA PRO A 223 0.28 -4.74 13.74
C PRO A 223 0.43 -3.24 14.03
N GLU A 224 1.08 -2.90 15.14
CA GLU A 224 1.25 -1.52 15.61
C GLU A 224 2.18 -0.67 14.72
N LYS A 225 3.21 -1.30 14.14
CA LYS A 225 4.27 -0.63 13.38
C LYS A 225 4.18 -0.94 11.88
N VAL A 226 3.09 -0.52 11.25
CA VAL A 226 2.96 -0.67 9.81
C VAL A 226 3.81 0.37 9.09
N THR A 227 4.76 -0.08 8.29
CA THR A 227 5.70 0.75 7.54
C THR A 227 5.98 0.14 6.17
N ALA A 228 6.31 0.99 5.20
CA ALA A 228 6.80 0.54 3.90
C ALA A 228 8.26 0.06 3.94
N PHE A 229 9.01 0.45 4.98
CA PHE A 229 10.43 0.10 5.15
C PHE A 229 10.54 -1.13 6.06
N ARG A 230 10.40 -2.32 5.47
CA ARG A 230 10.40 -3.57 6.22
C ARG A 230 11.71 -4.33 6.03
N GLU A 231 12.12 -5.02 7.05
CA GLU A 231 13.19 -6.01 6.95
C GLU A 231 12.78 -7.10 5.96
N GLY A 232 13.73 -7.51 5.09
CA GLY A 232 13.48 -8.49 4.04
C GLY A 232 13.02 -7.89 2.71
N MET A 233 12.73 -6.59 2.62
CA MET A 233 12.57 -5.92 1.32
C MET A 233 13.86 -6.04 0.51
N ALA A 234 13.72 -6.36 -0.79
CA ALA A 234 14.86 -6.55 -1.69
C ALA A 234 15.46 -5.22 -2.16
N VAL A 235 14.62 -4.27 -2.52
CA VAL A 235 15.07 -2.98 -3.09
C VAL A 235 14.42 -1.76 -2.44
N HIS A 236 13.15 -1.82 -2.03
CA HIS A 236 12.44 -0.66 -1.49
C HIS A 236 13.07 -0.16 -0.18
N GLY A 237 13.42 1.13 -0.14
CA GLY A 237 14.11 1.75 1.01
C GLY A 237 15.56 1.30 1.21
N ARG A 238 16.17 0.64 0.22
CA ARG A 238 17.51 0.05 0.33
C ARG A 238 18.56 0.72 -0.57
N TYR A 239 18.33 1.97 -0.94
CA TYR A 239 19.31 2.74 -1.72
C TYR A 239 20.73 2.62 -1.14
N GLY A 240 21.71 2.31 -1.98
CA GLY A 240 23.11 2.12 -1.62
C GLY A 240 23.46 0.81 -0.93
N LYS A 241 22.47 0.01 -0.50
CA LYS A 241 22.69 -1.31 0.09
C LYS A 241 22.86 -2.37 -1.01
N PRO A 242 23.51 -3.51 -0.72
CA PRO A 242 23.66 -4.57 -1.71
C PRO A 242 22.31 -5.22 -2.07
N CYS A 243 22.13 -5.51 -3.36
CA CYS A 243 21.03 -6.30 -3.87
C CYS A 243 21.14 -7.74 -3.35
N PRO A 244 20.08 -8.33 -2.77
CA PRO A 244 20.14 -9.68 -2.23
C PRO A 244 20.34 -10.76 -3.30
N ARG A 245 20.09 -10.43 -4.59
CA ARG A 245 20.25 -11.37 -5.71
C ARG A 245 21.64 -11.36 -6.34
N CYS A 246 22.25 -10.18 -6.51
CA CYS A 246 23.48 -10.06 -7.29
C CYS A 246 24.61 -9.26 -6.60
N GLY A 247 24.39 -8.76 -5.39
CA GLY A 247 25.34 -7.97 -4.63
C GLY A 247 25.52 -6.51 -5.08
N GLU A 248 25.01 -6.14 -6.26
CA GLU A 248 25.11 -4.78 -6.79
C GLU A 248 24.37 -3.74 -5.93
N ARG A 249 24.89 -2.51 -5.86
CA ARG A 249 24.24 -1.46 -5.06
C ARG A 249 22.90 -1.04 -5.64
N ILE A 250 21.85 -1.06 -4.80
CA ILE A 250 20.51 -0.59 -5.16
C ILE A 250 20.56 0.90 -5.50
N GLN A 251 19.98 1.24 -6.65
CA GLN A 251 19.85 2.60 -7.14
C GLN A 251 18.44 3.15 -6.85
N ARG A 252 18.27 4.46 -7.02
CA ARG A 252 16.98 5.13 -6.88
C ARG A 252 16.76 6.19 -7.95
N ILE A 253 15.49 6.46 -8.21
CA ILE A 253 15.02 7.63 -8.97
C ILE A 253 14.15 8.44 -8.01
N ARG A 254 14.46 9.70 -7.82
CA ARG A 254 13.65 10.61 -6.99
C ARG A 254 12.58 11.32 -7.81
N TYR A 255 11.38 11.43 -7.23
CA TYR A 255 10.24 12.18 -7.77
C TYR A 255 9.59 12.94 -6.62
N ALA A 256 9.77 14.24 -6.53
CA ALA A 256 9.19 15.05 -5.45
C ALA A 256 9.25 14.33 -4.07
N ASP A 257 8.12 13.85 -3.58
CA ASP A 257 8.00 13.19 -2.28
C ASP A 257 8.16 11.65 -2.33
N ASN A 258 8.39 11.07 -3.52
CA ASN A 258 8.52 9.63 -3.73
C ASN A 258 9.85 9.25 -4.35
N GLU A 259 10.28 8.02 -4.09
CA GLU A 259 11.41 7.42 -4.79
C GLU A 259 11.05 6.02 -5.31
N THR A 260 11.66 5.64 -6.41
CA THR A 260 11.64 4.28 -6.95
C THR A 260 13.00 3.66 -6.73
N ASN A 261 13.03 2.49 -6.08
CA ASN A 261 14.26 1.74 -5.84
C ASN A 261 14.36 0.57 -6.83
N TYR A 262 15.55 0.35 -7.35
CA TYR A 262 15.80 -0.71 -8.33
C TYR A 262 17.25 -1.18 -8.29
N CYS A 263 17.50 -2.41 -8.76
CA CYS A 263 18.84 -2.93 -9.01
C CYS A 263 19.20 -2.75 -10.49
N ALA A 264 20.20 -1.91 -10.79
CA ALA A 264 20.58 -1.66 -12.17
C ALA A 264 21.03 -2.94 -12.90
N ARG A 265 21.81 -3.80 -12.25
CA ARG A 265 22.27 -5.07 -12.83
C ARG A 265 21.12 -6.02 -13.14
N CYS A 266 20.19 -6.23 -12.20
CA CYS A 266 19.10 -7.19 -12.36
C CYS A 266 18.00 -6.71 -13.31
N GLN A 267 17.73 -5.40 -13.35
CA GLN A 267 16.50 -4.86 -13.99
C GLN A 267 16.78 -4.04 -15.25
N THR A 268 18.00 -3.55 -15.46
CA THR A 268 18.34 -2.67 -16.59
C THR A 268 19.62 -3.03 -17.32
N GLY A 269 20.18 -4.22 -17.05
CA GLY A 269 21.43 -4.68 -17.69
C GLY A 269 22.64 -3.80 -17.36
N GLY A 270 22.69 -3.21 -16.16
CA GLY A 270 23.75 -2.31 -15.70
C GLY A 270 23.53 -0.83 -16.01
N ARG A 271 22.47 -0.48 -16.74
CA ARG A 271 22.18 0.92 -17.08
C ARG A 271 21.60 1.66 -15.86
N VAL A 272 22.19 2.82 -15.56
CA VAL A 272 21.70 3.74 -14.54
C VAL A 272 20.57 4.59 -15.12
N LEU A 273 19.40 4.54 -14.48
CA LEU A 273 18.24 5.31 -14.91
C LEU A 273 18.35 6.76 -14.42
N ALA A 274 17.95 7.68 -15.28
CA ALA A 274 18.03 9.10 -14.99
C ALA A 274 17.09 9.53 -13.85
N ASP A 275 17.65 10.15 -12.82
CA ASP A 275 16.91 10.94 -11.86
C ASP A 275 16.63 12.32 -12.49
N ARG A 276 15.36 12.71 -12.56
CA ARG A 276 14.96 13.96 -13.26
C ARG A 276 15.59 15.22 -12.68
N GLY A 277 15.88 15.24 -11.39
CA GLY A 277 16.53 16.38 -10.75
C GLY A 277 18.01 16.45 -11.08
N LEU A 278 18.73 15.38 -10.76
CA LEU A 278 20.17 15.30 -10.94
C LEU A 278 20.58 15.19 -12.41
N SER A 279 19.80 14.49 -13.26
CA SER A 279 20.13 14.36 -14.68
C SER A 279 20.01 15.69 -15.45
N ARG A 280 19.14 16.59 -15.01
CA ARG A 280 19.09 17.96 -15.56
C ARG A 280 20.31 18.77 -15.17
N LEU A 281 20.82 18.59 -13.95
CA LEU A 281 21.97 19.32 -13.44
C LEU A 281 23.29 18.87 -14.11
N LEU A 282 23.43 17.55 -14.31
CA LEU A 282 24.62 16.94 -14.88
C LEU A 282 24.59 16.90 -16.42
N GLY A 283 23.42 17.03 -17.05
CA GLY A 283 23.29 17.04 -18.51
C GLY A 283 23.95 15.82 -19.18
N SER A 284 24.97 16.11 -20.03
CA SER A 284 25.79 15.10 -20.71
C SER A 284 26.62 14.24 -19.77
N ASP A 285 26.95 14.75 -18.59
CA ASP A 285 27.83 14.10 -17.61
C ASP A 285 27.04 13.10 -16.70
N TRP A 286 25.76 12.91 -16.97
CA TRP A 286 24.96 11.90 -16.28
C TRP A 286 25.53 10.50 -16.54
N PRO A 287 25.90 9.74 -15.48
CA PRO A 287 26.47 8.41 -15.65
C PRO A 287 25.42 7.44 -16.24
N ARG A 288 25.77 6.75 -17.29
CA ARG A 288 24.89 5.80 -17.98
C ARG A 288 25.08 4.37 -17.48
N THR A 289 26.26 4.09 -16.92
CA THR A 289 26.65 2.79 -16.39
C THR A 289 26.99 2.86 -14.91
N LEU A 290 27.05 1.71 -14.25
CA LEU A 290 27.46 1.61 -12.85
C LEU A 290 28.92 2.03 -12.66
N ASP A 291 29.79 1.68 -13.59
CA ASP A 291 31.22 2.02 -13.53
C ASP A 291 31.43 3.54 -13.63
N GLU A 292 30.71 4.20 -14.53
CA GLU A 292 30.71 5.67 -14.63
C GLU A 292 30.17 6.32 -13.34
N LEU A 293 29.11 5.75 -12.74
CA LEU A 293 28.55 6.24 -11.49
C LEU A 293 29.54 6.09 -10.32
N GLU A 294 30.26 4.99 -10.26
CA GLU A 294 31.31 4.76 -9.25
C GLU A 294 32.51 5.70 -9.44
N ALA A 295 32.93 5.94 -10.67
CA ALA A 295 34.00 6.88 -10.97
C ALA A 295 33.63 8.31 -10.54
N LEU A 296 32.35 8.70 -10.74
CA LEU A 296 31.86 10.01 -10.31
C LEU A 296 31.81 10.17 -8.78
N ARG A 297 31.61 9.09 -8.04
CA ARG A 297 31.58 9.10 -6.57
C ARG A 297 32.97 9.12 -5.92
N ARG A 298 34.00 8.74 -6.66
CA ARG A 298 35.42 8.76 -6.20
C ARG A 298 36.09 10.12 -6.40
N ARG A 299 35.49 10.99 -7.20
CA ARG A 299 35.89 12.38 -7.39
C ARG A 299 35.25 13.27 -6.31
#